data_202a7fa59e44275aaac9acbb70369cca
#
_entry.id   202a7fa59e44275aaac9acbb70369cca
#
_cell.length_a   1.000
_cell.length_b   1.000
_cell.length_c   1.000
_cell.angle_alpha   90.00
_cell.angle_beta   90.00
_cell.angle_gamma   90.00
#
_symmetry.space_group_name_H-M   'P 1'
#
loop_
_entity.id
_entity.type
_entity.pdbx_description
1 polymer ?
#
loop_
_entity_poly.entity_id
_entity_poly.type
_entity_poly.pdbx_seq_one_letter_code
_entity_poly.pdbx_strand_id
1 'polypeptide(L)'
;DARRALREPQARIAPKFFYDRLGSKLFEAITELPEYYPTRTEAQIFARHGAAIAQATGAVGTMLDLGAGNCAKAAALFTLLEPRRYVAVDVSVEFVRDALRRVAKEHPPIEMLGLGLDFSAALDLPAGLVEGRPLFFYPGSSIGNFTPAEALAFLRRVRGHAGGGALLIGVDLVKPAARLEPAYDDALGVTAAFNLNVLCHLNRTVGRDFDPRQWRHVAFFDAAASRIEMHL
;
A
#
# COMPACT_ATOMS: atom_id res chain seq x y z
N ASP A 1 -16.02 -6.46 6.72
CA ASP A 1 -16.43 -5.38 7.50
C ASP A 1 -16.02 -5.57 8.96
N ALA A 2 -15.43 -4.54 9.59
CA ALA A 2 -14.79 -4.64 10.90
C ALA A 2 -15.73 -5.19 12.00
N ARG A 3 -17.01 -4.78 12.03
CA ARG A 3 -17.96 -5.28 13.05
C ARG A 3 -18.18 -6.79 12.99
N ARG A 4 -18.16 -7.37 11.80
CA ARG A 4 -18.26 -8.82 11.61
C ARG A 4 -16.96 -9.50 12.01
N ALA A 5 -15.83 -9.00 11.53
CA ALA A 5 -14.50 -9.54 11.81
C ALA A 5 -14.16 -9.58 13.31
N LEU A 6 -14.60 -8.55 14.06
CA LEU A 6 -14.45 -8.50 15.52
C LEU A 6 -15.33 -9.50 16.31
N ARG A 7 -16.24 -10.21 15.66
CA ARG A 7 -17.08 -11.25 16.28
C ARG A 7 -16.55 -12.67 16.04
N GLU A 8 -15.57 -12.80 15.15
CA GLU A 8 -14.93 -14.09 14.90
C GLU A 8 -14.11 -14.54 16.10
N PRO A 9 -13.99 -15.84 16.38
CA PRO A 9 -13.19 -16.36 17.49
C PRO A 9 -11.74 -15.89 17.45
N GLN A 10 -11.18 -15.75 16.26
CA GLN A 10 -9.90 -15.11 16.01
C GLN A 10 -10.15 -13.86 15.14
N ALA A 11 -10.34 -12.72 15.81
CA ALA A 11 -10.62 -11.46 15.16
C ALA A 11 -9.47 -11.07 14.22
N ARG A 12 -9.83 -10.60 13.02
CA ARG A 12 -8.87 -10.05 12.05
C ARG A 12 -9.35 -8.70 11.58
N ILE A 13 -8.43 -7.76 11.47
CA ILE A 13 -8.74 -6.43 10.99
C ILE A 13 -8.08 -6.22 9.63
N ALA A 14 -8.89 -5.84 8.63
CA ALA A 14 -8.38 -5.57 7.30
C ALA A 14 -7.39 -4.39 7.32
N PRO A 15 -6.27 -4.45 6.57
CA PRO A 15 -5.20 -3.44 6.60
C PRO A 15 -5.66 -2.01 6.35
N LYS A 16 -6.74 -1.79 5.60
CA LYS A 16 -7.32 -0.45 5.38
C LYS A 16 -7.65 0.32 6.66
N PHE A 17 -7.93 -0.37 7.77
CA PHE A 17 -8.24 0.29 9.05
C PHE A 17 -7.01 0.84 9.77
N PHE A 18 -5.80 0.52 9.32
CA PHE A 18 -4.57 1.12 9.84
C PHE A 18 -4.36 2.56 9.34
N TYR A 19 -4.91 2.92 8.19
CA TYR A 19 -4.58 4.14 7.45
C TYR A 19 -5.58 5.29 7.68
N ASP A 20 -5.98 5.53 8.95
CA ASP A 20 -6.56 6.81 9.30
C ASP A 20 -5.49 7.92 9.25
N ARG A 21 -5.86 9.17 9.55
CA ARG A 21 -4.94 10.31 9.48
C ARG A 21 -3.66 10.12 10.30
N LEU A 22 -3.76 9.53 11.52
CA LEU A 22 -2.60 9.27 12.36
C LEU A 22 -1.82 8.06 11.84
N GLY A 23 -2.53 6.98 11.50
CA GLY A 23 -1.92 5.76 11.00
C GLY A 23 -1.11 5.99 9.72
N SER A 24 -1.60 6.80 8.77
CA SER A 24 -0.84 7.15 7.57
C SER A 24 0.49 7.86 7.91
N LYS A 25 0.49 8.76 8.92
CA LYS A 25 1.72 9.42 9.39
C LYS A 25 2.66 8.48 10.14
N LEU A 26 2.11 7.55 10.92
CA LEU A 26 2.92 6.52 11.60
C LEU A 26 3.55 5.58 10.57
N PHE A 27 2.81 5.19 9.53
CA PHE A 27 3.38 4.38 8.46
C PHE A 27 4.49 5.13 7.70
N GLU A 28 4.30 6.41 7.43
CA GLU A 28 5.35 7.26 6.85
C GLU A 28 6.62 7.26 7.72
N ALA A 29 6.46 7.39 9.06
CA ALA A 29 7.58 7.28 10.00
C ALA A 29 8.23 5.87 9.99
N ILE A 30 7.43 4.80 9.89
CA ILE A 30 7.95 3.43 9.74
C ILE A 30 8.87 3.31 8.52
N THR A 31 8.53 3.95 7.40
CA THR A 31 9.34 3.86 6.18
C THR A 31 10.74 4.47 6.32
N GLU A 32 10.95 5.33 7.33
CA GLU A 32 12.24 5.94 7.64
C GLU A 32 13.10 5.11 8.61
N LEU A 33 12.51 4.08 9.25
CA LEU A 33 13.21 3.26 10.23
C LEU A 33 14.32 2.41 9.59
N PRO A 34 15.49 2.27 10.25
CA PRO A 34 16.58 1.42 9.76
C PRO A 34 16.14 -0.05 9.58
N GLU A 35 15.27 -0.55 10.44
CA GLU A 35 14.77 -1.92 10.41
C GLU A 35 13.82 -2.16 9.25
N TYR A 36 13.03 -1.15 8.82
CA TYR A 36 12.06 -1.28 7.75
C TYR A 36 12.73 -1.17 6.37
N TYR A 37 13.42 -2.24 5.98
CA TYR A 37 14.17 -2.33 4.71
C TYR A 37 13.31 -2.28 3.43
N PRO A 38 12.00 -2.66 3.39
CA PRO A 38 11.26 -2.81 2.13
C PRO A 38 11.25 -1.54 1.29
N THR A 39 10.99 -0.37 1.89
CA THR A 39 10.95 0.92 1.17
C THR A 39 12.29 1.25 0.52
N ARG A 40 13.40 1.12 1.26
CA ARG A 40 14.75 1.42 0.73
C ARG A 40 15.18 0.43 -0.33
N THR A 41 14.89 -0.87 -0.13
CA THR A 41 15.22 -1.91 -1.11
C THR A 41 14.46 -1.70 -2.42
N GLU A 42 13.17 -1.38 -2.34
CA GLU A 42 12.35 -1.11 -3.53
C GLU A 42 12.84 0.14 -4.28
N ALA A 43 13.19 1.22 -3.56
CA ALA A 43 13.79 2.41 -4.15
C ALA A 43 15.13 2.10 -4.87
N GLN A 44 15.97 1.24 -4.29
CA GLN A 44 17.20 0.77 -4.93
C GLN A 44 16.93 -0.06 -6.19
N ILE A 45 15.87 -0.90 -6.18
CA ILE A 45 15.46 -1.66 -7.36
C ILE A 45 15.01 -0.71 -8.47
N PHE A 46 14.21 0.31 -8.17
CA PHE A 46 13.77 1.30 -9.15
C PHE A 46 14.95 2.09 -9.71
N ALA A 47 15.88 2.54 -8.86
CA ALA A 47 17.05 3.26 -9.29
C ALA A 47 17.95 2.40 -10.21
N ARG A 48 18.14 1.12 -9.87
CA ARG A 48 19.02 0.22 -10.61
C ARG A 48 18.41 -0.34 -11.89
N HIS A 49 17.10 -0.60 -11.87
CA HIS A 49 16.42 -1.36 -12.92
C HIS A 49 15.34 -0.55 -13.65
N GLY A 50 15.22 0.75 -13.35
CA GLY A 50 14.16 1.60 -13.91
C GLY A 50 14.09 1.62 -15.44
N ALA A 51 15.24 1.65 -16.12
CA ALA A 51 15.28 1.58 -17.58
C ALA A 51 14.74 0.24 -18.11
N ALA A 52 15.07 -0.88 -17.47
CA ALA A 52 14.54 -2.20 -17.85
C ALA A 52 13.04 -2.31 -17.54
N ILE A 53 12.58 -1.72 -16.44
CA ILE A 53 11.15 -1.60 -16.10
C ILE A 53 10.42 -0.81 -17.18
N ALA A 54 10.93 0.37 -17.57
CA ALA A 54 10.34 1.20 -18.62
C ALA A 54 10.27 0.45 -19.95
N GLN A 55 11.34 -0.27 -20.32
CA GLN A 55 11.35 -1.09 -21.52
C GLN A 55 10.30 -2.19 -21.48
N ALA A 56 10.16 -2.88 -20.35
CA ALA A 56 9.21 -4.00 -20.17
C ALA A 56 7.76 -3.51 -20.15
N THR A 57 7.49 -2.36 -19.52
CA THR A 57 6.15 -1.78 -19.46
C THR A 57 5.75 -1.16 -20.79
N GLY A 58 6.70 -0.64 -21.58
CA GLY A 58 6.45 0.11 -22.80
C GLY A 58 5.76 1.45 -22.55
N ALA A 59 5.17 2.03 -23.59
CA ALA A 59 4.49 3.32 -23.48
C ALA A 59 3.32 3.27 -22.49
N VAL A 60 3.27 4.23 -21.56
CA VAL A 60 2.25 4.35 -20.53
C VAL A 60 1.36 5.55 -20.82
N GLY A 61 0.06 5.31 -21.05
CA GLY A 61 -0.95 6.36 -21.16
C GLY A 61 -1.38 6.85 -19.79
N THR A 62 -1.90 5.92 -18.98
CA THR A 62 -2.36 6.17 -17.60
C THR A 62 -1.64 5.25 -16.64
N MET A 63 -1.00 5.81 -15.61
CA MET A 63 -0.44 5.06 -14.47
C MET A 63 -1.43 5.10 -13.31
N LEU A 64 -1.92 3.95 -12.87
CA LEU A 64 -2.83 3.79 -11.74
C LEU A 64 -2.03 3.25 -10.54
N ASP A 65 -1.83 4.06 -9.52
CA ASP A 65 -1.06 3.73 -8.32
C ASP A 65 -2.01 3.24 -7.23
N LEU A 66 -2.01 1.95 -6.98
CA LEU A 66 -2.90 1.27 -6.05
C LEU A 66 -2.32 1.27 -4.64
N GLY A 67 -2.90 2.08 -3.74
CA GLY A 67 -2.34 2.36 -2.43
C GLY A 67 -1.26 3.44 -2.50
N ALA A 68 -1.58 4.53 -3.18
CA ALA A 68 -0.62 5.58 -3.56
C ALA A 68 0.09 6.25 -2.38
N GLY A 69 -0.55 6.32 -1.21
CA GLY A 69 0.01 6.94 -0.01
C GLY A 69 0.51 8.36 -0.28
N ASN A 70 1.81 8.60 -0.08
CA ASN A 70 2.43 9.89 -0.36
C ASN A 70 2.86 10.10 -1.83
N CYS A 71 2.53 9.19 -2.73
CA CYS A 71 2.84 9.19 -4.17
C CYS A 71 4.35 9.17 -4.52
N ALA A 72 5.25 9.10 -3.55
CA ALA A 72 6.70 9.24 -3.79
C ALA A 72 7.28 8.11 -4.65
N LYS A 73 6.80 6.89 -4.49
CA LYS A 73 7.29 5.72 -5.25
C LYS A 73 6.95 5.83 -6.73
N ALA A 74 5.73 6.27 -7.05
CA ALA A 74 5.31 6.50 -8.43
C ALA A 74 6.07 7.68 -9.04
N ALA A 75 6.20 8.79 -8.31
CA ALA A 75 6.90 9.98 -8.76
C ALA A 75 8.37 9.69 -9.14
N ALA A 76 9.04 8.79 -8.41
CA ALA A 76 10.40 8.36 -8.74
C ALA A 76 10.54 7.67 -10.11
N LEU A 77 9.44 7.20 -10.69
CA LEU A 77 9.40 6.53 -12.00
C LEU A 77 8.88 7.44 -13.13
N PHE A 78 8.37 8.64 -12.85
CA PHE A 78 7.73 9.48 -13.85
C PHE A 78 8.67 9.89 -14.99
N THR A 79 9.93 10.20 -14.70
CA THR A 79 10.92 10.55 -15.73
C THR A 79 11.27 9.38 -16.66
N LEU A 80 11.08 8.14 -16.19
CA LEU A 80 11.38 6.93 -16.97
C LEU A 80 10.16 6.41 -17.74
N LEU A 81 8.97 6.54 -17.13
CA LEU A 81 7.73 5.99 -17.66
C LEU A 81 6.93 7.02 -18.47
N GLU A 82 7.15 8.31 -18.22
CA GLU A 82 6.51 9.46 -18.88
C GLU A 82 4.99 9.28 -19.05
N PRO A 83 4.22 8.95 -17.98
CA PRO A 83 2.79 8.78 -18.12
C PRO A 83 2.15 10.11 -18.47
N ARG A 84 1.15 10.11 -19.37
CA ARG A 84 0.35 11.31 -19.62
C ARG A 84 -0.58 11.64 -18.47
N ARG A 85 -1.10 10.60 -17.82
CA ARG A 85 -2.00 10.70 -16.67
C ARG A 85 -1.52 9.82 -15.54
N TYR A 86 -1.56 10.34 -14.32
CA TYR A 86 -1.33 9.61 -13.08
C TYR A 86 -2.60 9.64 -12.24
N VAL A 87 -3.03 8.46 -11.79
CA VAL A 87 -4.20 8.28 -10.94
C VAL A 87 -3.77 7.66 -9.61
N ALA A 88 -3.79 8.44 -8.56
CA ALA A 88 -3.54 7.96 -7.20
C ALA A 88 -4.82 7.35 -6.62
N VAL A 89 -4.82 6.05 -6.37
CA VAL A 89 -5.97 5.30 -5.81
C VAL A 89 -5.66 4.93 -4.37
N ASP A 90 -6.45 5.43 -3.42
CA ASP A 90 -6.24 5.15 -1.99
C ASP A 90 -7.54 5.37 -1.21
N VAL A 91 -7.64 4.75 -0.02
CA VAL A 91 -8.74 4.99 0.93
C VAL A 91 -8.53 6.28 1.72
N SER A 92 -7.29 6.74 1.86
CA SER A 92 -6.87 7.92 2.63
C SER A 92 -6.94 9.20 1.79
N VAL A 93 -8.15 9.60 1.37
CA VAL A 93 -8.39 10.66 0.38
C VAL A 93 -7.70 11.98 0.70
N GLU A 94 -7.74 12.45 1.96
CA GLU A 94 -7.12 13.72 2.36
C GLU A 94 -5.59 13.65 2.27
N PHE A 95 -5.01 12.54 2.71
CA PHE A 95 -3.58 12.31 2.66
C PHE A 95 -3.06 12.31 1.21
N VAL A 96 -3.73 11.58 0.34
CA VAL A 96 -3.41 11.54 -1.10
C VAL A 96 -3.61 12.91 -1.78
N ARG A 97 -4.64 13.65 -1.41
CA ARG A 97 -4.88 14.99 -1.97
C ARG A 97 -3.69 15.93 -1.71
N ASP A 98 -3.14 15.90 -0.50
CA ASP A 98 -1.99 16.74 -0.15
C ASP A 98 -0.72 16.28 -0.86
N ALA A 99 -0.53 14.96 -1.00
CA ALA A 99 0.55 14.38 -1.79
C ALA A 99 0.47 14.78 -3.27
N LEU A 100 -0.70 14.64 -3.90
CA LEU A 100 -0.94 15.02 -5.30
C LEU A 100 -0.65 16.50 -5.56
N ARG A 101 -1.07 17.40 -4.67
CA ARG A 101 -0.77 18.84 -4.80
C ARG A 101 0.73 19.14 -4.83
N ARG A 102 1.53 18.39 -4.09
CA ARG A 102 2.99 18.52 -4.09
C ARG A 102 3.56 17.97 -5.41
N VAL A 103 3.23 16.73 -5.73
CA VAL A 103 3.78 16.03 -6.91
C VAL A 103 3.38 16.74 -8.22
N ALA A 104 2.17 17.31 -8.32
CA ALA A 104 1.72 18.06 -9.49
C ALA A 104 2.56 19.32 -9.75
N LYS A 105 3.11 19.95 -8.71
CA LYS A 105 4.02 21.11 -8.88
C LYS A 105 5.38 20.70 -9.44
N GLU A 106 5.84 19.49 -9.09
CA GLU A 106 7.13 18.95 -9.52
C GLU A 106 7.07 18.34 -10.91
N HIS A 107 5.87 17.92 -11.36
CA HIS A 107 5.64 17.24 -12.64
C HIS A 107 4.48 17.87 -13.43
N PRO A 108 4.56 19.16 -13.84
CA PRO A 108 3.46 19.87 -14.49
C PRO A 108 2.89 19.23 -15.77
N PRO A 109 3.68 18.50 -16.58
CA PRO A 109 3.16 17.87 -17.81
C PRO A 109 2.21 16.69 -17.57
N ILE A 110 2.20 16.12 -16.35
CA ILE A 110 1.41 14.93 -16.03
C ILE A 110 0.05 15.37 -15.46
N GLU A 111 -1.04 14.90 -16.06
CA GLU A 111 -2.37 15.08 -15.48
C GLU A 111 -2.50 14.24 -14.21
N MET A 112 -2.80 14.88 -13.07
CA MET A 112 -2.87 14.26 -11.75
C MET A 112 -4.30 14.12 -11.27
N LEU A 113 -4.74 12.90 -11.01
CA LEU A 113 -6.09 12.58 -10.49
C LEU A 113 -5.98 11.78 -9.20
N GLY A 114 -6.95 11.99 -8.29
CA GLY A 114 -7.11 11.20 -7.07
C GLY A 114 -8.42 10.44 -7.09
N LEU A 115 -8.40 9.16 -6.75
CA LEU A 115 -9.57 8.30 -6.63
C LEU A 115 -9.63 7.69 -5.24
N GLY A 116 -10.63 8.09 -4.45
CA GLY A 116 -10.94 7.48 -3.15
C GLY A 116 -11.64 6.14 -3.34
N LEU A 117 -10.91 5.03 -3.28
CA LEU A 117 -11.45 3.70 -3.54
C LEU A 117 -10.77 2.63 -2.66
N ASP A 118 -11.59 1.77 -2.07
CA ASP A 118 -11.13 0.51 -1.49
C ASP A 118 -11.02 -0.57 -2.57
N PHE A 119 -9.89 -0.59 -3.28
CA PHE A 119 -9.62 -1.53 -4.37
C PHE A 119 -9.46 -2.99 -3.87
N SER A 120 -9.37 -3.21 -2.56
CA SER A 120 -9.34 -4.57 -1.98
C SER A 120 -10.68 -5.29 -2.17
N ALA A 121 -11.78 -4.56 -2.10
CA ALA A 121 -13.14 -5.09 -2.27
C ALA A 121 -13.58 -5.10 -3.74
N ALA A 122 -13.40 -3.96 -4.43
CA ALA A 122 -13.78 -3.77 -5.84
C ALA A 122 -12.81 -2.81 -6.52
N LEU A 123 -12.67 -2.90 -7.83
CA LEU A 123 -11.87 -1.98 -8.64
C LEU A 123 -12.76 -1.31 -9.69
N ASP A 124 -13.75 -0.55 -9.19
CA ASP A 124 -14.71 0.14 -10.03
C ASP A 124 -14.12 1.47 -10.51
N LEU A 125 -13.49 1.44 -11.68
CA LEU A 125 -12.87 2.62 -12.28
C LEU A 125 -13.91 3.40 -13.08
N PRO A 126 -14.06 4.72 -12.84
CA PRO A 126 -14.96 5.57 -13.63
C PRO A 126 -14.64 5.53 -15.13
N ALA A 127 -15.66 5.62 -15.97
CA ALA A 127 -15.50 5.71 -17.41
C ALA A 127 -14.63 6.95 -17.77
N GLY A 128 -13.69 6.77 -18.70
CA GLY A 128 -12.77 7.84 -19.12
C GLY A 128 -11.61 8.12 -18.16
N LEU A 129 -11.54 7.43 -17.01
CA LEU A 129 -10.41 7.59 -16.10
C LEU A 129 -9.11 7.10 -16.73
N VAL A 130 -9.17 5.98 -17.43
CA VAL A 130 -8.03 5.36 -18.12
C VAL A 130 -7.97 5.83 -19.55
N GLU A 131 -6.86 6.47 -19.94
CA GLU A 131 -6.56 6.89 -21.30
C GLU A 131 -5.29 6.19 -21.80
N GLY A 132 -5.38 5.68 -23.02
CA GLY A 132 -4.30 4.93 -23.65
C GLY A 132 -4.01 3.61 -22.93
N ARG A 133 -2.76 3.17 -22.96
CA ARG A 133 -2.33 1.92 -22.36
C ARG A 133 -2.13 2.07 -20.85
N PRO A 134 -2.87 1.35 -19.99
CA PRO A 134 -2.72 1.48 -18.54
C PRO A 134 -1.49 0.74 -18.01
N LEU A 135 -0.85 1.34 -16.99
CA LEU A 135 0.06 0.67 -16.10
C LEU A 135 -0.55 0.66 -14.69
N PHE A 136 -0.91 -0.50 -14.21
CA PHE A 136 -1.24 -0.69 -12.79
C PHE A 136 0.06 -0.80 -12.01
N PHE A 137 0.24 0.09 -11.04
CA PHE A 137 1.41 0.12 -10.16
C PHE A 137 0.99 -0.28 -8.76
N TYR A 138 1.55 -1.37 -8.24
CA TYR A 138 1.21 -1.92 -6.93
C TYR A 138 2.47 -2.29 -6.15
N PRO A 139 3.18 -1.30 -5.61
CA PRO A 139 4.46 -1.47 -4.94
C PRO A 139 4.30 -1.86 -3.45
N GLY A 140 5.45 -1.94 -2.75
CA GLY A 140 5.52 -2.03 -1.30
C GLY A 140 5.17 -3.38 -0.71
N SER A 141 5.12 -4.42 -1.52
CA SER A 141 4.67 -5.75 -1.09
C SER A 141 3.24 -5.78 -0.50
N SER A 142 2.43 -4.78 -0.87
CA SER A 142 1.06 -4.60 -0.35
C SER A 142 0.15 -5.79 -0.65
N ILE A 143 0.48 -6.60 -1.66
CA ILE A 143 -0.24 -7.85 -1.96
C ILE A 143 -0.14 -8.87 -0.81
N GLY A 144 0.91 -8.80 0.01
CA GLY A 144 1.06 -9.63 1.20
C GLY A 144 -0.01 -9.39 2.28
N ASN A 145 -0.77 -8.30 2.19
CA ASN A 145 -1.91 -8.02 3.06
C ASN A 145 -3.15 -8.87 2.74
N PHE A 146 -3.15 -9.55 1.61
CA PHE A 146 -4.24 -10.43 1.19
C PHE A 146 -3.95 -11.89 1.53
N THR A 147 -5.01 -12.65 1.78
CA THR A 147 -4.93 -14.11 1.67
C THR A 147 -4.65 -14.51 0.21
N PRO A 148 -4.11 -15.71 -0.05
CA PRO A 148 -3.89 -16.17 -1.43
C PRO A 148 -5.12 -16.09 -2.33
N ALA A 149 -6.32 -16.38 -1.78
CA ALA A 149 -7.58 -16.29 -2.53
C ALA A 149 -7.95 -14.83 -2.86
N GLU A 150 -7.80 -13.92 -1.91
CA GLU A 150 -8.05 -12.49 -2.12
C GLU A 150 -7.04 -11.89 -3.10
N ALA A 151 -5.75 -12.25 -2.99
CA ALA A 151 -4.71 -11.82 -3.92
C ALA A 151 -5.03 -12.27 -5.35
N LEU A 152 -5.46 -13.54 -5.54
CA LEU A 152 -5.87 -14.04 -6.86
C LEU A 152 -7.09 -13.27 -7.40
N ALA A 153 -8.08 -13.02 -6.55
CA ALA A 153 -9.27 -12.26 -6.95
C ALA A 153 -8.90 -10.81 -7.33
N PHE A 154 -8.02 -10.17 -6.57
CA PHE A 154 -7.49 -8.84 -6.88
C PHE A 154 -6.75 -8.81 -8.23
N LEU A 155 -5.82 -9.74 -8.46
CA LEU A 155 -5.07 -9.81 -9.71
C LEU A 155 -5.98 -10.07 -10.93
N ARG A 156 -7.05 -10.85 -10.77
CA ARG A 156 -8.07 -11.05 -11.82
C ARG A 156 -8.82 -9.76 -12.13
N ARG A 157 -9.16 -8.94 -11.11
CA ARG A 157 -9.78 -7.63 -11.33
C ARG A 157 -8.84 -6.69 -12.07
N VAL A 158 -7.59 -6.57 -11.63
CA VAL A 158 -6.57 -5.77 -12.33
C VAL A 158 -6.44 -6.21 -13.78
N ARG A 159 -6.32 -7.51 -14.04
CA ARG A 159 -6.26 -8.07 -15.40
C ARG A 159 -7.46 -7.67 -16.25
N GLY A 160 -8.67 -7.68 -15.65
CA GLY A 160 -9.91 -7.28 -16.36
C GLY A 160 -9.88 -5.82 -16.83
N HIS A 161 -9.22 -4.94 -16.09
CA HIS A 161 -9.07 -3.52 -16.44
C HIS A 161 -7.81 -3.21 -17.27
N ALA A 162 -6.85 -4.14 -17.32
CA ALA A 162 -5.56 -3.86 -17.95
C ALA A 162 -5.64 -3.66 -19.48
N GLY A 163 -6.60 -4.27 -20.18
CA GLY A 163 -6.87 -3.99 -21.60
C GLY A 163 -5.63 -3.98 -22.51
N GLY A 164 -4.68 -4.91 -22.32
CA GLY A 164 -3.39 -4.93 -23.03
C GLY A 164 -2.31 -4.04 -22.40
N GLY A 165 -2.59 -3.43 -21.26
CA GLY A 165 -1.62 -2.70 -20.42
C GLY A 165 -0.68 -3.61 -19.62
N ALA A 166 -0.14 -3.09 -18.53
CA ALA A 166 0.82 -3.82 -17.68
C ALA A 166 0.47 -3.70 -16.20
N LEU A 167 0.99 -4.64 -15.40
CA LEU A 167 1.04 -4.56 -13.95
C LEU A 167 2.51 -4.56 -13.53
N LEU A 168 2.93 -3.51 -12.81
CA LEU A 168 4.19 -3.44 -12.09
C LEU A 168 3.91 -3.65 -10.60
N ILE A 169 4.38 -4.75 -10.06
CA ILE A 169 4.12 -5.15 -8.68
C ILE A 169 5.43 -5.33 -7.91
N GLY A 170 5.49 -4.78 -6.70
CA GLY A 170 6.55 -5.04 -5.73
C GLY A 170 6.16 -6.18 -4.80
N VAL A 171 7.04 -7.16 -4.64
CA VAL A 171 6.81 -8.32 -3.76
C VAL A 171 8.06 -8.56 -2.92
N ASP A 172 7.90 -8.62 -1.61
CA ASP A 172 8.97 -9.04 -0.73
C ASP A 172 9.11 -10.56 -0.72
N LEU A 173 10.33 -11.03 -0.46
CA LEU A 173 10.67 -12.46 -0.47
C LEU A 173 10.90 -12.96 0.95
N VAL A 174 10.75 -14.27 1.15
CA VAL A 174 11.12 -14.93 2.40
C VAL A 174 12.61 -14.69 2.71
N LYS A 175 12.89 -14.34 3.95
CA LYS A 175 14.21 -14.04 4.50
C LYS A 175 14.30 -14.63 5.92
N PRO A 176 15.52 -14.69 6.51
CA PRO A 176 15.64 -15.06 7.91
C PRO A 176 14.77 -14.19 8.84
N ALA A 177 14.11 -14.81 9.82
CA ALA A 177 13.25 -14.15 10.80
C ALA A 177 13.94 -12.95 11.46
N ALA A 178 15.22 -13.08 11.78
CA ALA A 178 16.06 -12.01 12.35
C ALA A 178 16.14 -10.73 11.50
N ARG A 179 15.76 -10.79 10.20
CA ARG A 179 15.64 -9.63 9.33
C ARG A 179 14.19 -9.19 9.14
N LEU A 180 13.25 -10.14 9.15
CA LEU A 180 11.83 -9.87 8.93
C LEU A 180 11.18 -9.26 10.17
N GLU A 181 11.38 -9.85 11.34
CA GLU A 181 10.69 -9.46 12.57
C GLU A 181 10.99 -8.02 13.01
N PRO A 182 12.27 -7.54 13.03
CA PRO A 182 12.54 -6.16 13.40
C PRO A 182 11.91 -5.11 12.48
N ALA A 183 11.62 -5.47 11.22
CA ALA A 183 10.94 -4.57 10.29
C ALA A 183 9.47 -4.31 10.67
N TYR A 184 8.90 -5.19 11.51
CA TYR A 184 7.51 -5.10 11.97
C TYR A 184 7.39 -5.01 13.50
N ASP A 185 8.51 -4.99 14.22
CA ASP A 185 8.60 -4.77 15.67
C ASP A 185 9.92 -4.04 15.96
N ASP A 186 9.96 -2.76 15.59
CA ASP A 186 11.13 -1.91 15.69
C ASP A 186 11.45 -1.48 17.13
N ALA A 187 12.71 -1.25 17.41
CA ALA A 187 13.20 -0.91 18.75
C ALA A 187 12.63 0.41 19.31
N LEU A 188 12.22 1.35 18.44
CA LEU A 188 11.57 2.60 18.84
C LEU A 188 10.07 2.45 19.14
N GLY A 189 9.45 1.34 18.75
CA GLY A 189 8.03 1.07 18.95
C GLY A 189 7.10 1.85 18.03
N VAL A 190 7.58 2.35 16.90
CA VAL A 190 6.75 3.08 15.93
C VAL A 190 5.75 2.16 15.28
N THR A 191 6.15 0.93 14.92
CA THR A 191 5.26 -0.09 14.37
C THR A 191 4.24 -0.56 15.43
N ALA A 192 4.65 -0.67 16.69
CA ALA A 192 3.73 -0.94 17.79
C ALA A 192 2.67 0.17 17.93
N ALA A 193 3.07 1.44 17.84
CA ALA A 193 2.15 2.56 17.88
C ALA A 193 1.18 2.55 16.68
N PHE A 194 1.66 2.19 15.49
CA PHE A 194 0.84 2.03 14.29
C PHE A 194 -0.21 0.93 14.48
N ASN A 195 0.19 -0.25 14.99
CA ASN A 195 -0.72 -1.36 15.25
C ASN A 195 -1.76 -1.01 16.33
N LEU A 196 -1.33 -0.43 17.46
CA LEU A 196 -2.23 -0.01 18.55
C LEU A 196 -3.21 1.09 18.12
N ASN A 197 -2.84 1.96 17.17
CA ASN A 197 -3.73 3.00 16.66
C ASN A 197 -5.00 2.43 16.02
N VAL A 198 -4.97 1.19 15.51
CA VAL A 198 -6.17 0.56 14.94
C VAL A 198 -7.30 0.45 15.98
N LEU A 199 -6.97 0.22 17.24
CA LEU A 199 -7.96 0.16 18.34
C LEU A 199 -8.66 1.51 18.51
N CYS A 200 -7.88 2.61 18.50
CA CYS A 200 -8.45 3.97 18.56
C CYS A 200 -9.33 4.27 17.34
N HIS A 201 -8.92 3.83 16.16
CA HIS A 201 -9.70 4.00 14.93
C HIS A 201 -11.00 3.19 14.99
N LEU A 202 -10.97 1.95 15.44
CA LEU A 202 -12.16 1.12 15.63
C LEU A 202 -13.12 1.69 16.67
N ASN A 203 -12.61 2.26 17.77
CA ASN A 203 -13.46 2.95 18.76
C ASN A 203 -14.27 4.05 18.10
N ARG A 204 -13.65 4.87 17.24
CA ARG A 204 -14.33 5.98 16.55
C ARG A 204 -15.29 5.51 15.45
N THR A 205 -14.92 4.48 14.68
CA THR A 205 -15.64 4.12 13.44
C THR A 205 -16.71 3.07 13.64
N VAL A 206 -16.52 2.15 14.59
CA VAL A 206 -17.48 1.06 14.83
C VAL A 206 -18.07 1.05 16.25
N GLY A 207 -17.75 2.08 17.06
CA GLY A 207 -18.32 2.26 18.41
C GLY A 207 -17.84 1.17 19.37
N ARG A 208 -16.52 0.99 19.45
CA ARG A 208 -15.87 0.12 20.45
C ARG A 208 -15.25 0.97 21.56
N ASP A 209 -14.80 0.32 22.60
CA ASP A 209 -14.27 0.90 23.84
C ASP A 209 -12.92 0.28 24.23
N PHE A 210 -12.12 -0.13 23.25
CA PHE A 210 -10.78 -0.65 23.50
C PHE A 210 -9.92 0.39 24.22
N ASP A 211 -9.28 0.01 25.33
CA ASP A 211 -8.20 0.78 25.94
C ASP A 211 -6.86 0.28 25.39
N PRO A 212 -6.15 1.04 24.52
CA PRO A 212 -4.90 0.58 23.93
C PRO A 212 -3.81 0.20 24.95
N ARG A 213 -3.88 0.73 26.18
CA ARG A 213 -2.92 0.41 27.25
C ARG A 213 -3.06 -1.03 27.77
N GLN A 214 -4.15 -1.71 27.46
CA GLN A 214 -4.41 -3.10 27.84
C GLN A 214 -3.92 -4.10 26.77
N TRP A 215 -3.37 -3.59 25.66
CA TRP A 215 -2.95 -4.37 24.52
C TRP A 215 -1.44 -4.23 24.29
N ARG A 216 -0.84 -5.27 23.79
CA ARG A 216 0.57 -5.29 23.43
C ARG A 216 0.72 -5.74 21.98
N HIS A 217 1.50 -4.97 21.23
CA HIS A 217 1.92 -5.36 19.89
C HIS A 217 2.90 -6.54 19.97
N VAL A 218 2.70 -7.50 19.06
CA VAL A 218 3.61 -8.63 18.83
C VAL A 218 3.68 -8.84 17.33
N ALA A 219 4.90 -8.94 16.79
CA ALA A 219 5.12 -9.37 15.40
C ALA A 219 6.04 -10.57 15.37
N PHE A 220 5.75 -11.54 14.51
CA PHE A 220 6.59 -12.72 14.33
C PHE A 220 6.46 -13.28 12.91
N PHE A 221 7.48 -14.01 12.48
CA PHE A 221 7.46 -14.70 11.20
C PHE A 221 6.88 -16.11 11.36
N ASP A 222 5.71 -16.34 10.77
CA ASP A 222 5.15 -17.68 10.62
C ASP A 222 5.83 -18.39 9.45
N ALA A 223 6.77 -19.27 9.75
CA ALA A 223 7.52 -20.01 8.75
C ALA A 223 6.65 -21.00 7.95
N ALA A 224 5.60 -21.54 8.56
CA ALA A 224 4.71 -22.49 7.89
C ALA A 224 3.83 -21.78 6.85
N ALA A 225 3.35 -20.59 7.17
CA ALA A 225 2.57 -19.75 6.26
C ALA A 225 3.42 -18.81 5.40
N SER A 226 4.74 -18.74 5.65
CA SER A 226 5.69 -17.85 4.96
C SER A 226 5.25 -16.37 4.98
N ARG A 227 4.81 -15.87 6.15
CA ARG A 227 4.34 -14.49 6.32
C ARG A 227 4.70 -13.92 7.67
N ILE A 228 4.76 -12.58 7.76
CA ILE A 228 4.75 -11.86 9.05
C ILE A 228 3.32 -11.71 9.52
N GLU A 229 3.10 -11.95 10.79
CA GLU A 229 1.85 -11.65 11.48
C GLU A 229 2.07 -10.58 12.54
N MET A 230 1.19 -9.58 12.57
CA MET A 230 1.11 -8.58 13.63
C MET A 230 -0.16 -8.80 14.45
N HIS A 231 -0.01 -8.94 15.73
CA HIS A 231 -1.08 -9.22 16.68
C HIS A 231 -1.19 -8.12 17.74
N LEU A 232 -2.35 -8.03 18.34
CA LEU A 232 -2.65 -7.27 19.55
C LEU A 232 -3.29 -8.18 20.59
#